data_46cde7d374aae5c91b6bdc5ca87ef8d3
#
_entry.id   46cde7d374aae5c91b6bdc5ca87ef8d3
#
_cell.length_a   1.000
_cell.length_b   1.000
_cell.length_c   1.000
_cell.angle_alpha   90.00
_cell.angle_beta   90.00
_cell.angle_gamma   90.00
#
_symmetry.space_group_name_H-M   'P 1'
#
loop_
_entity.id
_entity.type
_entity.pdbx_description
1 polymer ?
#
loop_
_entity_poly.entity_id
_entity_poly.type
_entity_poly.pdbx_seq_one_letter_code
_entity_poly.pdbx_strand_id
1 'polypeptide(L)'
;MEQQAEALIIDVRDNPGGYLHSVEQMMSMFEQKEKIFAYMQNHDGVMAALKTKKVEELAAYPKFLNTIPVTVLQNEGSASASEVFAGALQDWKRAMLIGVTSFGKGTVQQTWPLQNGGEVKLSTNKWLTPSKRWIHSVGIEPDIEVTQHPLFRVESKLLKGRFEVGEYSEEIAYSQRVLSELGYGISRIDGFFDMDTAEEVAKFRKQHDLQEGRYMDETFFNEMTVQIQEFKQSQLNDMQLQMAISFVMHQLE
;
A
#
# COMPACT_ATOMS: atom_id res chain seq x y z
N MET A 1 -25.67 7.99 3.13
CA MET A 1 -25.88 8.37 1.72
C MET A 1 -26.35 9.82 1.52
N GLU A 2 -26.02 10.69 2.46
CA GLU A 2 -26.35 12.12 2.35
C GLU A 2 -25.35 12.95 1.54
N GLN A 3 -24.15 12.39 1.28
CA GLN A 3 -23.17 12.96 0.35
C GLN A 3 -23.28 12.20 -0.97
N GLN A 4 -23.61 12.91 -2.04
CA GLN A 4 -23.66 12.36 -3.39
C GLN A 4 -22.20 12.11 -3.86
N ALA A 5 -21.63 10.97 -3.47
CA ALA A 5 -20.32 10.57 -3.98
C ALA A 5 -20.45 10.25 -5.47
N GLU A 6 -19.61 10.85 -6.28
CA GLU A 6 -19.60 10.67 -7.74
C GLU A 6 -18.56 9.65 -8.19
N ALA A 7 -17.61 9.31 -7.34
CA ALA A 7 -16.58 8.28 -7.58
C ALA A 7 -16.15 7.60 -6.27
N LEU A 8 -15.46 6.48 -6.35
CA LEU A 8 -14.92 5.75 -5.20
C LEU A 8 -13.48 5.34 -5.46
N ILE A 9 -12.59 5.72 -4.56
CA ILE A 9 -11.21 5.25 -4.51
C ILE A 9 -11.07 4.36 -3.27
N ILE A 10 -10.66 3.11 -3.45
CA ILE A 10 -10.46 2.13 -2.39
C ILE A 10 -8.96 1.90 -2.24
N ASP A 11 -8.42 2.19 -1.07
CA ASP A 11 -6.99 2.03 -0.79
C ASP A 11 -6.75 0.73 -0.02
N VAL A 12 -6.03 -0.20 -0.65
CA VAL A 12 -5.58 -1.46 -0.05
C VAL A 12 -4.05 -1.55 0.01
N ARG A 13 -3.36 -0.42 -0.16
CA ARG A 13 -1.90 -0.36 0.00
C ARG A 13 -1.52 -0.73 1.44
N ASP A 14 -0.42 -1.47 1.59
CA ASP A 14 0.09 -1.96 2.88
C ASP A 14 -0.93 -2.74 3.72
N ASN A 15 -2.00 -3.21 3.08
CA ASN A 15 -3.01 -4.04 3.71
C ASN A 15 -2.71 -5.53 3.50
N PRO A 16 -2.25 -6.26 4.53
CA PRO A 16 -1.86 -7.68 4.41
C PRO A 16 -3.05 -8.62 4.22
N GLY A 17 -4.26 -8.07 4.15
CA GLY A 17 -5.50 -8.82 4.03
C GLY A 17 -6.17 -9.07 5.38
N GLY A 18 -7.00 -10.08 5.43
CA GLY A 18 -7.80 -10.41 6.62
C GLY A 18 -8.71 -11.60 6.35
N TYR A 19 -9.94 -11.51 6.83
CA TYR A 19 -10.90 -12.59 6.72
C TYR A 19 -11.60 -12.63 5.36
N LEU A 20 -11.64 -13.79 4.74
CA LEU A 20 -12.30 -14.00 3.45
C LEU A 20 -13.81 -13.70 3.51
N HIS A 21 -14.45 -13.91 4.68
CA HIS A 21 -15.85 -13.53 4.90
C HIS A 21 -16.08 -12.02 4.74
N SER A 22 -15.14 -11.19 5.19
CA SER A 22 -15.24 -9.73 4.99
C SER A 22 -15.17 -9.37 3.51
N VAL A 23 -14.32 -10.07 2.74
CA VAL A 23 -14.27 -9.89 1.28
C VAL A 23 -15.60 -10.27 0.64
N GLU A 24 -16.21 -11.40 1.04
CA GLU A 24 -17.54 -11.82 0.55
C GLU A 24 -18.58 -10.71 0.78
N GLN A 25 -18.61 -10.11 1.97
CA GLN A 25 -19.52 -9.01 2.27
C GLN A 25 -19.25 -7.78 1.40
N MET A 26 -17.98 -7.38 1.27
CA MET A 26 -17.59 -6.25 0.42
C MET A 26 -17.94 -6.50 -1.05
N MET A 27 -17.66 -7.70 -1.59
CA MET A 27 -18.02 -8.07 -2.96
C MET A 27 -19.55 -8.10 -3.15
N SER A 28 -20.32 -8.44 -2.11
CA SER A 28 -21.78 -8.41 -2.13
C SER A 28 -22.37 -7.00 -2.15
N MET A 29 -21.57 -5.96 -1.83
CA MET A 29 -21.95 -4.56 -2.06
C MET A 29 -21.90 -4.18 -3.54
N PHE A 30 -21.07 -4.85 -4.34
CA PHE A 30 -20.97 -4.61 -5.79
C PHE A 30 -21.95 -5.46 -6.59
N GLU A 31 -22.18 -6.69 -6.17
CA GLU A 31 -23.09 -7.62 -6.88
C GLU A 31 -23.68 -8.66 -5.91
N GLN A 32 -24.99 -8.87 -5.95
CA GLN A 32 -25.72 -9.82 -5.07
C GLN A 32 -26.28 -11.04 -5.80
N LYS A 33 -25.92 -11.25 -7.07
CA LYS A 33 -26.49 -12.33 -7.91
C LYS A 33 -25.64 -13.60 -7.92
N GLU A 34 -25.09 -14.01 -6.78
CA GLU A 34 -24.20 -15.19 -6.70
C GLU A 34 -23.03 -15.15 -7.71
N LYS A 35 -22.50 -13.94 -7.97
CA LYS A 35 -21.38 -13.76 -8.88
C LYS A 35 -20.10 -14.29 -8.23
N ILE A 36 -19.34 -15.06 -8.98
CA ILE A 36 -18.07 -15.65 -8.49
C ILE A 36 -17.04 -14.54 -8.34
N PHE A 37 -16.46 -14.41 -7.13
CA PHE A 37 -15.38 -13.47 -6.85
C PHE A 37 -14.02 -14.16 -6.64
N ALA A 38 -14.00 -15.47 -6.38
CA ALA A 38 -12.78 -16.28 -6.34
C ALA A 38 -13.11 -17.78 -6.45
N TYR A 39 -12.08 -18.59 -6.66
CA TYR A 39 -12.14 -20.04 -6.50
C TYR A 39 -11.16 -20.47 -5.41
N MET A 40 -11.56 -21.48 -4.64
CA MET A 40 -10.65 -22.23 -3.77
C MET A 40 -10.38 -23.59 -4.39
N GLN A 41 -9.10 -23.98 -4.47
CA GLN A 41 -8.69 -25.29 -4.98
C GLN A 41 -7.92 -26.04 -3.87
N ASN A 42 -8.37 -27.23 -3.53
CA ASN A 42 -7.66 -28.11 -2.60
C ASN A 42 -6.48 -28.84 -3.29
N HIS A 43 -5.74 -29.67 -2.53
CA HIS A 43 -4.61 -30.44 -3.04
C HIS A 43 -5.00 -31.49 -4.09
N ASP A 44 -6.26 -32.01 -4.06
CA ASP A 44 -6.78 -32.96 -5.05
C ASP A 44 -7.21 -32.28 -6.36
N GLY A 45 -7.07 -30.97 -6.45
CA GLY A 45 -7.49 -30.20 -7.61
C GLY A 45 -8.98 -29.85 -7.66
N VAL A 46 -9.75 -30.21 -6.63
CA VAL A 46 -11.18 -29.87 -6.56
C VAL A 46 -11.34 -28.39 -6.30
N MET A 47 -12.11 -27.74 -7.16
CA MET A 47 -12.41 -26.29 -7.07
C MET A 47 -13.79 -26.04 -6.48
N ALA A 48 -13.85 -25.12 -5.51
CA ALA A 48 -15.07 -24.54 -4.98
C ALA A 48 -15.16 -23.07 -5.36
N ALA A 49 -16.29 -22.64 -5.93
CA ALA A 49 -16.55 -21.25 -6.26
C ALA A 49 -16.98 -20.47 -5.02
N LEU A 50 -16.32 -19.34 -4.77
CA LEU A 50 -16.73 -18.36 -3.77
C LEU A 50 -17.59 -17.30 -4.48
N LYS A 51 -18.80 -17.12 -3.96
CA LYS A 51 -19.82 -16.28 -4.60
C LYS A 51 -20.30 -15.20 -3.67
N THR A 52 -20.70 -14.08 -4.25
CA THR A 52 -21.46 -13.05 -3.54
C THR A 52 -22.80 -13.58 -3.05
N LYS A 53 -23.31 -12.96 -2.00
CA LYS A 53 -24.59 -13.35 -1.39
C LYS A 53 -25.60 -12.20 -1.46
N LYS A 54 -26.86 -12.55 -1.47
CA LYS A 54 -27.93 -11.57 -1.27
C LYS A 54 -27.95 -11.19 0.22
N VAL A 55 -27.76 -9.91 0.51
CA VAL A 55 -27.80 -9.33 1.84
C VAL A 55 -28.76 -8.13 1.77
N GLU A 56 -29.91 -8.21 2.47
CA GLU A 56 -30.96 -7.21 2.34
C GLU A 56 -30.50 -5.80 2.73
N GLU A 57 -29.70 -5.71 3.79
CA GLU A 57 -29.12 -4.45 4.28
C GLU A 57 -28.17 -3.79 3.25
N LEU A 58 -27.61 -4.60 2.35
CA LEU A 58 -26.71 -4.13 1.29
C LEU A 58 -27.39 -3.91 -0.06
N ALA A 59 -28.71 -4.12 -0.17
CA ALA A 59 -29.42 -4.14 -1.46
C ALA A 59 -29.39 -2.81 -2.24
N ALA A 60 -29.15 -1.68 -1.57
CA ALA A 60 -29.02 -0.39 -2.19
C ALA A 60 -27.65 -0.15 -2.87
N TYR A 61 -26.59 -0.80 -2.37
CA TYR A 61 -25.22 -0.53 -2.81
C TYR A 61 -24.93 -0.93 -4.27
N PRO A 62 -25.34 -2.11 -4.79
CA PRO A 62 -25.06 -2.46 -6.16
C PRO A 62 -25.61 -1.47 -7.18
N LYS A 63 -26.77 -0.89 -6.92
CA LYS A 63 -27.35 0.12 -7.81
C LYS A 63 -26.47 1.36 -7.88
N PHE A 64 -26.00 1.83 -6.72
CA PHE A 64 -25.15 3.00 -6.63
C PHE A 64 -23.73 2.72 -7.14
N LEU A 65 -23.07 1.68 -6.60
CA LEU A 65 -21.69 1.37 -6.97
C LEU A 65 -21.51 1.03 -8.45
N ASN A 66 -22.55 0.53 -9.14
CA ASN A 66 -22.47 0.26 -10.58
C ASN A 66 -22.64 1.50 -11.47
N THR A 67 -22.95 2.66 -10.89
CA THR A 67 -23.15 3.92 -11.65
C THR A 67 -21.96 4.88 -11.55
N ILE A 68 -21.05 4.67 -10.59
CA ILE A 68 -19.90 5.57 -10.36
C ILE A 68 -18.59 4.91 -10.75
N PRO A 69 -17.57 5.67 -11.18
CA PRO A 69 -16.22 5.15 -11.36
C PRO A 69 -15.66 4.59 -10.04
N VAL A 70 -14.93 3.48 -10.13
CA VAL A 70 -14.22 2.89 -8.97
C VAL A 70 -12.78 2.59 -9.34
N THR A 71 -11.86 2.99 -8.48
CA THR A 71 -10.45 2.60 -8.54
C THR A 71 -10.03 1.88 -7.27
N VAL A 72 -9.00 1.06 -7.38
CA VAL A 72 -8.35 0.40 -6.24
C VAL A 72 -6.87 0.75 -6.27
N LEU A 73 -6.36 1.33 -5.19
CA LEU A 73 -4.93 1.55 -5.00
C LEU A 73 -4.33 0.30 -4.34
N GLN A 74 -3.25 -0.20 -4.92
CA GLN A 74 -2.51 -1.35 -4.39
C GLN A 74 -1.00 -1.14 -4.47
N ASN A 75 -0.27 -1.86 -3.63
CA ASN A 75 1.19 -1.92 -3.66
C ASN A 75 1.70 -3.32 -3.26
N GLU A 76 3.02 -3.46 -3.14
CA GLU A 76 3.69 -4.69 -2.71
C GLU A 76 3.31 -5.18 -1.30
N GLY A 77 2.70 -4.33 -0.47
CA GLY A 77 2.13 -4.69 0.84
C GLY A 77 0.69 -5.19 0.77
N SER A 78 0.02 -5.05 -0.38
CA SER A 78 -1.34 -5.56 -0.59
C SER A 78 -1.31 -7.08 -0.75
N ALA A 79 -1.89 -7.83 0.20
CA ALA A 79 -1.74 -9.28 0.23
C ALA A 79 -3.05 -10.03 0.56
N SER A 80 -3.14 -11.31 0.16
CA SER A 80 -4.20 -12.24 0.59
C SER A 80 -5.61 -11.73 0.28
N ALA A 81 -6.44 -11.46 1.31
CA ALA A 81 -7.81 -10.99 1.15
C ALA A 81 -7.91 -9.67 0.35
N SER A 82 -6.92 -8.77 0.47
CA SER A 82 -6.84 -7.56 -0.36
C SER A 82 -6.64 -7.89 -1.83
N GLU A 83 -5.86 -8.93 -2.14
CA GLU A 83 -5.65 -9.40 -3.50
C GLU A 83 -6.88 -10.13 -4.06
N VAL A 84 -7.61 -10.88 -3.21
CA VAL A 84 -8.91 -11.49 -3.61
C VAL A 84 -9.88 -10.39 -4.02
N PHE A 85 -9.98 -9.33 -3.22
CA PHE A 85 -10.86 -8.19 -3.48
C PHE A 85 -10.45 -7.44 -4.76
N ALA A 86 -9.20 -7.02 -4.86
CA ALA A 86 -8.68 -6.28 -6.01
C ALA A 86 -8.79 -7.10 -7.30
N GLY A 87 -8.32 -8.36 -7.29
CA GLY A 87 -8.37 -9.23 -8.46
C GLY A 87 -9.77 -9.60 -8.91
N ALA A 88 -10.72 -9.68 -7.98
CA ALA A 88 -12.12 -9.89 -8.33
C ALA A 88 -12.71 -8.67 -9.05
N LEU A 89 -12.47 -7.47 -8.55
CA LEU A 89 -12.94 -6.23 -9.19
C LEU A 89 -12.28 -6.00 -10.55
N GLN A 90 -10.99 -6.34 -10.69
CA GLN A 90 -10.27 -6.29 -11.96
C GLN A 90 -10.88 -7.27 -12.98
N ASP A 91 -11.03 -8.54 -12.62
CA ASP A 91 -11.60 -9.56 -13.52
C ASP A 91 -13.07 -9.25 -13.88
N TRP A 92 -13.81 -8.62 -12.99
CA TRP A 92 -15.16 -8.13 -13.28
C TRP A 92 -15.18 -6.85 -14.14
N LYS A 93 -14.02 -6.25 -14.40
CA LYS A 93 -13.89 -4.93 -15.05
C LYS A 93 -14.71 -3.85 -14.32
N ARG A 94 -14.77 -3.95 -12.98
CA ARG A 94 -15.57 -3.06 -12.16
C ARG A 94 -14.74 -1.93 -11.56
N ALA A 95 -13.47 -2.13 -11.36
CA ALA A 95 -12.54 -1.12 -10.89
C ALA A 95 -11.26 -1.13 -11.73
N MET A 96 -10.61 0.02 -11.82
CA MET A 96 -9.26 0.19 -12.34
C MET A 96 -8.27 0.04 -11.19
N LEU A 97 -7.32 -0.88 -11.30
CA LEU A 97 -6.25 -1.09 -10.33
C LEU A 97 -5.09 -0.15 -10.67
N ILE A 98 -4.67 0.65 -9.68
CA ILE A 98 -3.60 1.65 -9.84
C ILE A 98 -2.54 1.41 -8.77
N GLY A 99 -1.27 1.48 -9.15
CA GLY A 99 -0.15 1.30 -8.23
C GLY A 99 0.93 0.40 -8.78
N VAL A 100 1.40 -0.53 -7.97
CA VAL A 100 2.38 -1.54 -8.39
C VAL A 100 1.87 -2.95 -8.09
N THR A 101 2.55 -3.96 -8.62
CA THR A 101 2.19 -5.37 -8.41
C THR A 101 2.06 -5.72 -6.93
N SER A 102 1.00 -6.43 -6.58
CA SER A 102 0.70 -6.85 -5.21
C SER A 102 1.63 -7.96 -4.72
N PHE A 103 1.50 -8.35 -3.46
CA PHE A 103 2.41 -9.29 -2.77
C PHE A 103 2.46 -10.70 -3.39
N GLY A 104 1.34 -11.24 -3.85
CA GLY A 104 1.29 -12.59 -4.38
C GLY A 104 1.04 -13.69 -3.33
N LYS A 105 0.14 -13.48 -2.38
CA LYS A 105 -0.24 -14.52 -1.40
C LYS A 105 -1.45 -15.33 -1.89
N GLY A 106 -1.20 -16.24 -2.84
CA GLY A 106 -2.23 -17.09 -3.47
C GLY A 106 -2.55 -18.39 -2.73
N THR A 107 -2.25 -18.48 -1.43
CA THR A 107 -2.54 -19.66 -0.59
C THR A 107 -3.43 -19.31 0.58
N VAL A 108 -4.26 -20.28 1.01
CA VAL A 108 -5.13 -20.18 2.19
C VAL A 108 -4.56 -21.04 3.30
N GLN A 109 -4.42 -20.45 4.48
CA GLN A 109 -3.92 -21.11 5.68
C GLN A 109 -5.08 -21.45 6.62
N GLN A 110 -5.03 -22.62 7.23
CA GLN A 110 -5.89 -23.02 8.32
C GLN A 110 -5.05 -23.30 9.56
N THR A 111 -5.63 -23.02 10.72
CA THR A 111 -4.99 -23.24 12.01
C THR A 111 -5.77 -24.33 12.77
N TRP A 112 -5.06 -25.31 13.28
CA TRP A 112 -5.62 -26.36 14.12
C TRP A 112 -4.99 -26.33 15.51
N PRO A 113 -5.81 -26.35 16.58
CA PRO A 113 -5.30 -26.48 17.93
C PRO A 113 -4.73 -27.89 18.16
N LEU A 114 -3.62 -27.97 18.89
CA LEU A 114 -3.02 -29.21 19.33
C LEU A 114 -3.41 -29.54 20.77
N GLN A 115 -3.39 -30.84 21.14
CA GLN A 115 -3.75 -31.30 22.49
C GLN A 115 -2.87 -30.74 23.61
N ASN A 116 -1.64 -30.29 23.27
CA ASN A 116 -0.68 -29.69 24.21
C ASN A 116 -0.86 -28.16 24.38
N GLY A 117 -1.94 -27.57 23.82
CA GLY A 117 -2.22 -26.14 23.86
C GLY A 117 -1.47 -25.33 22.79
N GLY A 118 -0.68 -25.97 21.92
CA GLY A 118 -0.08 -25.32 20.75
C GLY A 118 -1.04 -25.28 19.56
N GLU A 119 -0.58 -24.65 18.46
CA GLU A 119 -1.32 -24.56 17.20
C GLU A 119 -0.44 -24.98 16.02
N VAL A 120 -1.06 -25.62 15.03
CA VAL A 120 -0.44 -25.89 13.72
C VAL A 120 -1.14 -25.06 12.66
N LYS A 121 -0.39 -24.27 11.93
CA LYS A 121 -0.87 -23.47 10.81
C LYS A 121 -0.31 -24.01 9.50
N LEU A 122 -1.18 -24.52 8.64
CA LEU A 122 -0.82 -25.16 7.37
C LEU A 122 -1.51 -24.47 6.20
N SER A 123 -0.81 -24.40 5.06
CA SER A 123 -1.40 -24.01 3.78
C SER A 123 -2.16 -25.21 3.19
N THR A 124 -3.47 -25.10 3.06
CA THR A 124 -4.34 -26.21 2.65
C THR A 124 -4.93 -26.06 1.28
N ASN A 125 -5.10 -24.82 0.84
CA ASN A 125 -5.75 -24.52 -0.41
C ASN A 125 -4.98 -23.43 -1.18
N LYS A 126 -5.14 -23.45 -2.51
CA LYS A 126 -4.86 -22.30 -3.38
C LYS A 126 -6.16 -21.52 -3.54
N TRP A 127 -6.03 -20.21 -3.75
CA TRP A 127 -7.14 -19.45 -4.27
C TRP A 127 -6.78 -18.87 -5.66
N LEU A 128 -7.79 -18.70 -6.49
CA LEU A 128 -7.67 -18.19 -7.84
C LEU A 128 -8.69 -17.07 -8.05
N THR A 129 -8.36 -16.12 -8.90
CA THR A 129 -9.27 -15.04 -9.30
C THR A 129 -10.50 -15.61 -10.06
N PRO A 130 -11.54 -14.81 -10.33
CA PRO A 130 -12.68 -15.24 -11.15
C PRO A 130 -12.27 -15.80 -12.52
N SER A 131 -11.24 -15.25 -13.15
CA SER A 131 -10.67 -15.75 -14.42
C SER A 131 -9.72 -16.95 -14.23
N LYS A 132 -9.64 -17.49 -13.01
CA LYS A 132 -8.81 -18.65 -12.64
C LYS A 132 -7.31 -18.42 -12.72
N ARG A 133 -6.84 -17.17 -12.60
CA ARG A 133 -5.43 -16.85 -12.44
C ARG A 133 -4.95 -17.25 -11.05
N TRP A 134 -3.83 -17.95 -10.94
CA TRP A 134 -3.16 -18.22 -9.66
C TRP A 134 -2.04 -17.20 -9.45
N ILE A 135 -2.19 -16.37 -8.45
CA ILE A 135 -1.35 -15.18 -8.23
C ILE A 135 -0.18 -15.44 -7.26
N HIS A 136 -0.02 -16.68 -6.79
CA HIS A 136 1.00 -17.00 -5.78
C HIS A 136 2.41 -16.71 -6.29
N SER A 137 3.18 -15.92 -5.52
CA SER A 137 4.53 -15.43 -5.85
C SER A 137 4.62 -14.56 -7.11
N VAL A 138 3.47 -14.22 -7.72
CA VAL A 138 3.41 -13.36 -8.92
C VAL A 138 2.75 -12.02 -8.58
N GLY A 139 1.69 -12.04 -7.76
CA GLY A 139 0.86 -10.88 -7.46
C GLY A 139 -0.19 -10.59 -8.52
N ILE A 140 -0.90 -9.48 -8.32
CA ILE A 140 -1.85 -8.91 -9.27
C ILE A 140 -1.18 -7.67 -9.86
N GLU A 141 -0.98 -7.67 -11.17
CA GLU A 141 -0.48 -6.51 -11.90
C GLU A 141 -1.56 -5.42 -11.93
N PRO A 142 -1.22 -4.14 -11.68
CA PRO A 142 -2.17 -3.05 -11.81
C PRO A 142 -2.53 -2.82 -13.28
N ASP A 143 -3.69 -2.22 -13.53
CA ASP A 143 -4.07 -1.77 -14.88
C ASP A 143 -3.31 -0.51 -15.29
N ILE A 144 -2.97 0.35 -14.30
CA ILE A 144 -2.12 1.53 -14.48
C ILE A 144 -0.97 1.44 -13.48
N GLU A 145 0.24 1.23 -13.98
CA GLU A 145 1.43 1.17 -13.15
C GLU A 145 1.87 2.59 -12.76
N VAL A 146 1.96 2.83 -11.45
CA VAL A 146 2.44 4.10 -10.87
C VAL A 146 3.36 3.78 -9.69
N THR A 147 4.63 4.08 -9.83
CA THR A 147 5.60 3.98 -8.74
C THR A 147 5.44 5.16 -7.80
N GLN A 148 5.41 4.88 -6.49
CA GLN A 148 5.32 5.90 -5.47
C GLN A 148 6.68 6.58 -5.23
N HIS A 149 6.67 7.83 -4.73
CA HIS A 149 7.89 8.54 -4.36
C HIS A 149 8.70 7.75 -3.32
N PRO A 150 10.05 7.69 -3.42
CA PRO A 150 10.88 6.88 -2.53
C PRO A 150 10.66 7.16 -1.03
N LEU A 151 10.36 8.40 -0.64
CA LEU A 151 10.06 8.75 0.76
C LEU A 151 8.90 7.96 1.36
N PHE A 152 7.93 7.50 0.57
CA PHE A 152 6.84 6.66 1.08
C PHE A 152 7.32 5.29 1.58
N ARG A 153 8.46 4.80 1.08
CA ARG A 153 9.09 3.53 1.49
C ARG A 153 10.11 3.70 2.63
N VAL A 154 10.45 4.94 2.97
CA VAL A 154 11.41 5.23 4.06
C VAL A 154 10.76 4.87 5.39
N GLU A 155 11.36 3.92 6.10
CA GLU A 155 10.97 3.61 7.49
C GLU A 155 11.47 4.71 8.43
N SER A 156 10.60 5.15 9.35
CA SER A 156 11.00 6.06 10.42
C SER A 156 11.95 5.35 11.35
N LYS A 157 13.17 5.87 11.49
CA LYS A 157 14.21 5.34 12.38
C LYS A 157 14.46 6.30 13.54
N LEU A 158 14.53 5.77 14.74
CA LEU A 158 15.00 6.55 15.87
C LEU A 158 16.53 6.63 15.83
N LEU A 159 17.04 7.71 15.24
CA LEU A 159 18.48 7.96 15.14
C LEU A 159 18.96 8.74 16.36
N LYS A 160 20.20 8.44 16.80
CA LYS A 160 20.85 9.05 17.95
C LYS A 160 22.30 9.38 17.62
N GLY A 161 22.88 10.23 18.46
CA GLY A 161 24.26 10.64 18.32
C GLY A 161 24.40 12.03 17.74
N ARG A 162 25.64 12.48 17.62
CA ARG A 162 26.03 13.72 16.96
C ARG A 162 27.13 13.41 15.96
N PHE A 163 26.97 13.89 14.76
CA PHE A 163 27.89 13.64 13.66
C PHE A 163 28.37 14.97 13.06
N GLU A 164 29.67 15.02 12.78
CA GLU A 164 30.37 16.20 12.24
C GLU A 164 31.13 15.83 10.96
N VAL A 165 31.64 16.84 10.27
CA VAL A 165 32.40 16.66 9.04
C VAL A 165 33.62 15.73 9.26
N GLY A 166 33.80 14.78 8.36
CA GLY A 166 34.87 13.78 8.38
C GLY A 166 34.45 12.43 8.96
N GLU A 167 33.26 12.34 9.58
CA GLU A 167 32.73 11.09 10.13
C GLU A 167 32.03 10.23 9.07
N TYR A 168 31.92 8.96 9.39
CA TYR A 168 31.26 7.94 8.53
C TYR A 168 30.33 7.08 9.36
N SER A 169 29.04 6.99 8.95
CA SER A 169 28.07 6.09 9.58
C SER A 169 26.88 5.74 8.69
N GLU A 170 26.10 4.72 9.09
CA GLU A 170 24.83 4.39 8.42
C GLU A 170 23.75 5.45 8.68
N GLU A 171 23.78 6.13 9.83
CA GLU A 171 22.90 7.23 10.17
C GLU A 171 23.11 8.42 9.22
N ILE A 172 24.36 8.71 8.89
CA ILE A 172 24.71 9.71 7.88
C ILE A 172 24.20 9.30 6.51
N ALA A 173 24.43 8.04 6.10
CA ALA A 173 23.95 7.53 4.82
C ALA A 173 22.41 7.59 4.71
N TYR A 174 21.72 7.24 5.79
CA TYR A 174 20.26 7.37 5.86
C TYR A 174 19.82 8.83 5.70
N SER A 175 20.45 9.75 6.45
CA SER A 175 20.12 11.17 6.40
C SER A 175 20.39 11.79 5.05
N GLN A 176 21.51 11.43 4.40
CA GLN A 176 21.85 11.86 3.05
C GLN A 176 20.76 11.42 2.05
N ARG A 177 20.31 10.15 2.09
CA ARG A 177 19.20 9.68 1.24
C ARG A 177 17.92 10.47 1.48
N VAL A 178 17.53 10.65 2.75
CA VAL A 178 16.30 11.39 3.07
C VAL A 178 16.39 12.84 2.61
N LEU A 179 17.49 13.52 2.89
CA LEU A 179 17.70 14.92 2.43
C LEU A 179 17.64 15.03 0.91
N SER A 180 18.27 14.08 0.18
CA SER A 180 18.21 14.02 -1.28
C SER A 180 16.76 13.91 -1.78
N GLU A 181 15.97 13.01 -1.17
CA GLU A 181 14.56 12.81 -1.55
C GLU A 181 13.65 13.99 -1.12
N LEU A 182 14.05 14.78 -0.11
CA LEU A 182 13.42 16.04 0.26
C LEU A 182 13.82 17.21 -0.63
N GLY A 183 14.72 17.00 -1.61
CA GLY A 183 15.14 17.99 -2.60
C GLY A 183 16.36 18.83 -2.22
N TYR A 184 17.09 18.43 -1.17
CA TYR A 184 18.40 19.05 -0.86
C TYR A 184 19.48 18.57 -1.82
N GLY A 185 20.47 19.42 -2.07
CA GLY A 185 21.53 19.17 -3.05
C GLY A 185 22.60 18.16 -2.59
N ILE A 186 22.19 17.00 -2.14
CA ILE A 186 23.07 15.94 -1.67
C ILE A 186 23.75 15.25 -2.85
N SER A 187 25.09 15.31 -2.89
CA SER A 187 25.92 14.73 -3.96
C SER A 187 26.30 13.27 -3.73
N ARG A 188 26.18 12.77 -2.48
CA ARG A 188 26.57 11.40 -2.08
C ARG A 188 25.64 10.84 -1.01
N ILE A 189 25.46 9.52 -1.02
CA ILE A 189 24.58 8.79 -0.09
C ILE A 189 25.30 7.60 0.56
N ASP A 190 26.62 7.65 0.64
CA ASP A 190 27.46 6.52 1.11
C ASP A 190 27.79 6.56 2.60
N GLY A 191 27.34 7.62 3.31
CA GLY A 191 27.52 7.76 4.76
C GLY A 191 28.76 8.53 5.19
N PHE A 192 29.56 9.07 4.27
CA PHE A 192 30.64 9.98 4.62
C PHE A 192 30.13 11.40 4.71
N PHE A 193 30.34 12.05 5.87
CA PHE A 193 29.91 13.42 6.11
C PHE A 193 30.96 14.42 5.58
N ASP A 194 30.83 14.81 4.33
CA ASP A 194 31.68 15.79 3.70
C ASP A 194 31.16 17.24 3.87
N MET A 195 31.88 18.21 3.34
CA MET A 195 31.51 19.63 3.42
C MET A 195 30.23 19.93 2.64
N ASP A 196 30.00 19.27 1.49
CA ASP A 196 28.80 19.48 0.69
C ASP A 196 27.55 19.01 1.47
N THR A 197 27.63 17.82 2.08
CA THR A 197 26.57 17.33 2.98
C THR A 197 26.35 18.28 4.17
N ALA A 198 27.44 18.82 4.76
CA ALA A 198 27.34 19.73 5.89
C ALA A 198 26.66 21.07 5.54
N GLU A 199 26.83 21.55 4.31
CA GLU A 199 26.13 22.74 3.82
C GLU A 199 24.63 22.50 3.65
N GLU A 200 24.24 21.34 3.13
CA GLU A 200 22.83 20.98 3.01
C GLU A 200 22.18 20.75 4.40
N VAL A 201 22.89 20.15 5.34
CA VAL A 201 22.46 20.06 6.75
C VAL A 201 22.24 21.43 7.36
N ALA A 202 23.15 22.40 7.10
CA ALA A 202 22.98 23.77 7.60
C ALA A 202 21.75 24.46 6.97
N LYS A 203 21.48 24.23 5.68
CA LYS A 203 20.26 24.74 5.01
C LYS A 203 19.00 24.13 5.64
N PHE A 204 18.98 22.81 5.83
CA PHE A 204 17.88 22.12 6.48
C PHE A 204 17.61 22.69 7.88
N ARG A 205 18.65 22.81 8.71
CA ARG A 205 18.52 23.36 10.08
C ARG A 205 17.94 24.77 10.07
N LYS A 206 18.40 25.62 9.17
CA LYS A 206 17.90 26.99 9.02
C LYS A 206 16.44 27.04 8.55
N GLN A 207 16.05 26.20 7.59
CA GLN A 207 14.69 26.17 7.04
C GLN A 207 13.65 25.70 8.07
N HIS A 208 14.08 24.89 9.04
CA HIS A 208 13.22 24.32 10.08
C HIS A 208 13.46 24.92 11.46
N ASP A 209 14.01 26.13 11.54
CA ASP A 209 14.22 26.90 12.79
C ASP A 209 15.01 26.15 13.88
N LEU A 210 15.89 25.21 13.46
CA LEU A 210 16.79 24.54 14.37
C LEU A 210 18.01 25.42 14.68
N GLN A 211 18.70 25.10 15.79
CA GLN A 211 19.96 25.75 16.11
C GLN A 211 20.92 25.69 14.91
N GLU A 212 21.49 26.83 14.52
CA GLU A 212 22.43 26.89 13.40
C GLU A 212 23.64 25.99 13.63
N GLY A 213 24.09 25.33 12.57
CA GLY A 213 25.25 24.44 12.63
C GLY A 213 25.33 23.51 11.41
N ARG A 214 26.53 22.91 11.24
CA ARG A 214 26.87 21.97 10.18
C ARG A 214 27.05 20.56 10.75
N TYR A 215 26.14 20.13 11.60
CA TYR A 215 26.20 18.84 12.28
C TYR A 215 24.80 18.19 12.32
N MET A 216 24.76 16.88 12.38
CA MET A 216 23.55 16.11 12.62
C MET A 216 23.50 15.72 14.11
N ASP A 217 22.38 15.92 14.76
CA ASP A 217 22.11 15.55 16.15
C ASP A 217 20.67 15.08 16.32
N GLU A 218 20.28 14.71 17.53
CA GLU A 218 18.93 14.21 17.78
C GLU A 218 17.84 15.21 17.40
N THR A 219 18.09 16.54 17.52
CA THR A 219 17.11 17.54 17.10
C THR A 219 16.95 17.56 15.56
N PHE A 220 18.05 17.43 14.83
CA PHE A 220 18.04 17.29 13.37
C PHE A 220 17.32 16.01 12.94
N PHE A 221 17.58 14.87 13.56
CA PHE A 221 16.93 13.60 13.19
C PHE A 221 15.43 13.59 13.50
N ASN A 222 15.03 14.21 14.60
CA ASN A 222 13.62 14.35 14.95
C ASN A 222 12.89 15.21 13.92
N GLU A 223 13.46 16.36 13.56
CA GLU A 223 12.87 17.23 12.55
C GLU A 223 12.81 16.55 11.17
N MET A 224 13.85 15.86 10.76
CA MET A 224 13.85 15.08 9.52
C MET A 224 12.72 14.04 9.51
N THR A 225 12.45 13.42 10.67
CA THR A 225 11.32 12.49 10.82
C THR A 225 9.97 13.19 10.66
N VAL A 226 9.84 14.40 11.20
CA VAL A 226 8.64 15.24 11.02
C VAL A 226 8.45 15.55 9.52
N GLN A 227 9.50 15.96 8.82
CA GLN A 227 9.44 16.30 7.40
C GLN A 227 9.06 15.09 6.52
N ILE A 228 9.55 13.88 6.83
CA ILE A 228 9.11 12.65 6.18
C ILE A 228 7.60 12.43 6.40
N GLN A 229 7.11 12.64 7.62
CA GLN A 229 5.69 12.46 7.94
C GLN A 229 4.80 13.48 7.22
N GLU A 230 5.18 14.75 7.22
CA GLU A 230 4.47 15.81 6.50
C GLU A 230 4.42 15.54 5.01
N PHE A 231 5.55 15.11 4.42
CA PHE A 231 5.61 14.70 3.01
C PHE A 231 4.62 13.58 2.70
N LYS A 232 4.58 12.52 3.53
CA LYS A 232 3.69 11.37 3.36
C LYS A 232 2.22 11.72 3.57
N GLN A 233 1.90 12.67 4.44
CA GLN A 233 0.53 13.10 4.71
C GLN A 233 -0.03 14.02 3.63
N SER A 234 0.84 14.65 2.84
CA SER A 234 0.40 15.50 1.74
C SER A 234 -0.16 14.66 0.59
N GLN A 235 -1.45 14.81 0.33
CA GLN A 235 -2.10 14.14 -0.81
C GLN A 235 -1.44 14.51 -2.16
N LEU A 236 -0.85 15.69 -2.28
CA LEU A 236 -0.18 16.15 -3.49
C LEU A 236 1.09 15.34 -3.81
N ASN A 237 1.71 14.75 -2.80
CA ASN A 237 2.91 13.92 -2.95
C ASN A 237 2.58 12.45 -3.22
N ASP A 238 1.33 12.05 -3.02
CA ASP A 238 0.88 10.68 -3.28
C ASP A 238 0.55 10.50 -4.77
N MET A 239 1.55 10.11 -5.54
CA MET A 239 1.46 9.95 -6.99
C MET A 239 0.38 8.94 -7.41
N GLN A 240 0.21 7.87 -6.66
CA GLN A 240 -0.80 6.84 -6.92
C GLN A 240 -2.21 7.37 -6.68
N LEU A 241 -2.40 8.11 -5.57
CA LEU A 241 -3.67 8.77 -5.28
C LEU A 241 -3.99 9.85 -6.32
N GLN A 242 -3.01 10.67 -6.72
CA GLN A 242 -3.18 11.69 -7.75
C GLN A 242 -3.60 11.07 -9.10
N MET A 243 -3.00 9.93 -9.48
CA MET A 243 -3.41 9.21 -10.68
C MET A 243 -4.84 8.69 -10.56
N ALA A 244 -5.23 8.14 -9.39
CA ALA A 244 -6.59 7.66 -9.17
C ALA A 244 -7.62 8.79 -9.24
N ILE A 245 -7.33 9.95 -8.64
CA ILE A 245 -8.18 11.15 -8.72
C ILE A 245 -8.32 11.60 -10.19
N SER A 246 -7.19 11.71 -10.90
CA SER A 246 -7.20 12.11 -12.32
C SER A 246 -8.04 11.13 -13.18
N PHE A 247 -7.87 9.83 -12.94
CA PHE A 247 -8.64 8.81 -13.67
C PHE A 247 -10.15 8.92 -13.42
N VAL A 248 -10.59 9.01 -12.15
CA VAL A 248 -12.02 9.09 -11.84
C VAL A 248 -12.64 10.40 -12.33
N MET A 249 -11.91 11.51 -12.26
CA MET A 249 -12.37 12.81 -12.80
C MET A 249 -12.59 12.74 -14.31
N HIS A 250 -11.67 12.13 -15.06
CA HIS A 250 -11.84 11.95 -16.51
C HIS A 250 -13.03 11.04 -16.89
N GLN A 251 -13.43 10.14 -16.00
CA GLN A 251 -14.62 9.28 -16.23
C GLN A 251 -15.94 10.01 -15.94
N LEU A 252 -15.90 11.15 -15.28
CA LEU A 252 -17.07 11.97 -14.93
C LEU A 252 -17.35 13.07 -15.98
N GLU A 253 -16.36 13.38 -16.83
CA GLU A 253 -16.49 14.28 -17.99
C GLU A 253 -17.18 13.61 -19.16
#